data_3e744245ea3ebe6f5691fbe420cd6f37
#
_entry.id   3e744245ea3ebe6f5691fbe420cd6f37
#
_cell.length_a   1.000
_cell.length_b   1.000
_cell.length_c   1.000
_cell.angle_alpha   90.00
_cell.angle_beta   90.00
_cell.angle_gamma   90.00
#
_symmetry.space_group_name_H-M   'P 1'
#
loop_
_entity.id
_entity.type
_entity.pdbx_description
1 polymer ?
#
loop_
_entity_poly.entity_id
_entity_poly.type
_entity_poly.pdbx_seq_one_letter_code
_entity_poly.pdbx_strand_id
1 'polypeptide(L)'
;MTVELFKELLFSPFGLALLALLAERWFPWPEQWHPFAVLRLMAAYMSGKVNKPDRPSSQQKIAGFLALLTMLLLVLLPAAIVFAGAEVSLAIGWLILLVSLRQQTVRQATHLSEQHLSKGRKNAARAWLTRVTWRDCDLLSEHGIAKTSIELRATSILESRFAPLLFWCLGGPLAALGVRVLAELKEVWPTAQARYRHFGQATAWLYAITHFLPSFFLSLFARTVGLFRRNTPKIEPLKRNPLFPTILLSWLQSFSYCHKVTLGGPIQAAGIRISRQRFGGRPAELLLSQAARWQRIWQVFFITCLLIGLFTLFIYRP
;
A
#
# COMPACT_ATOMS: atom_id res chain seq x y z
N MET A 1 17.79 -12.59 -34.64
CA MET A 1 16.34 -12.65 -34.28
C MET A 1 16.11 -12.93 -32.79
N THR A 2 16.66 -13.98 -32.21
CA THR A 2 16.42 -14.35 -30.78
C THR A 2 16.97 -13.37 -29.75
N VAL A 3 18.17 -12.79 -29.95
CA VAL A 3 18.80 -11.87 -28.98
C VAL A 3 18.11 -10.51 -28.95
N GLU A 4 17.70 -9.98 -30.08
CA GLU A 4 16.98 -8.70 -30.17
C GLU A 4 15.58 -8.83 -29.56
N LEU A 5 14.88 -9.92 -29.85
CA LEU A 5 13.60 -10.23 -29.25
C LEU A 5 13.69 -10.31 -27.73
N PHE A 6 14.72 -10.97 -27.20
CA PHE A 6 14.95 -11.06 -25.76
C PHE A 6 15.19 -9.68 -25.14
N LYS A 7 15.99 -8.82 -25.78
CA LYS A 7 16.21 -7.44 -25.33
C LYS A 7 14.90 -6.65 -25.29
N GLU A 8 14.10 -6.69 -26.33
CA GLU A 8 12.84 -5.96 -26.39
C GLU A 8 11.84 -6.42 -25.32
N LEU A 9 11.72 -7.74 -25.10
CA LEU A 9 10.86 -8.26 -24.02
C LEU A 9 11.38 -7.85 -22.65
N LEU A 10 12.70 -7.89 -22.43
CA LEU A 10 13.32 -7.53 -21.16
C LEU A 10 13.15 -6.04 -20.85
N PHE A 11 13.30 -5.18 -21.86
CA PHE A 11 13.15 -3.73 -21.71
C PHE A 11 11.71 -3.23 -21.90
N SER A 12 10.76 -4.13 -22.11
CA SER A 12 9.34 -3.80 -22.09
C SER A 12 8.88 -3.36 -20.68
N PRO A 13 7.78 -2.60 -20.57
CA PRO A 13 7.23 -2.23 -19.26
C PRO A 13 6.99 -3.42 -18.32
N PHE A 14 6.56 -4.56 -18.86
CA PHE A 14 6.31 -5.78 -18.09
C PHE A 14 7.63 -6.47 -17.67
N GLY A 15 8.63 -6.50 -18.54
CA GLY A 15 9.96 -7.06 -18.25
C GLY A 15 10.67 -6.26 -17.15
N LEU A 16 10.69 -4.94 -17.27
CA LEU A 16 11.25 -4.04 -16.26
C LEU A 16 10.49 -4.14 -14.92
N ALA A 17 9.17 -4.29 -14.95
CA ALA A 17 8.37 -4.50 -13.74
C ALA A 17 8.71 -5.84 -13.06
N LEU A 18 8.92 -6.90 -13.84
CA LEU A 18 9.34 -8.20 -13.33
C LEU A 18 10.74 -8.12 -12.69
N LEU A 19 11.69 -7.48 -13.37
CA LEU A 19 13.03 -7.24 -12.84
C LEU A 19 13.00 -6.43 -11.54
N ALA A 20 12.14 -5.39 -11.46
CA ALA A 20 12.00 -4.59 -10.25
C ALA A 20 11.44 -5.40 -9.07
N LEU A 21 10.46 -6.29 -9.32
CA LEU A 21 9.94 -7.21 -8.30
C LEU A 21 11.00 -8.19 -7.78
N LEU A 22 11.85 -8.71 -8.67
CA LEU A 22 12.93 -9.61 -8.29
C LEU A 22 14.02 -8.85 -7.53
N ALA A 23 14.40 -7.66 -7.99
CA ALA A 23 15.37 -6.81 -7.31
C ALA A 23 14.91 -6.41 -5.91
N GLU A 24 13.64 -5.98 -5.73
CA GLU A 24 13.07 -5.69 -4.42
C GLU A 24 13.13 -6.91 -3.48
N ARG A 25 13.00 -8.12 -4.04
CA ARG A 25 13.01 -9.36 -3.27
C ARG A 25 14.42 -9.72 -2.76
N TRP A 26 15.44 -9.52 -3.58
CA TRP A 26 16.82 -9.92 -3.28
C TRP A 26 17.63 -8.82 -2.60
N PHE A 27 17.35 -7.56 -2.93
CA PHE A 27 18.05 -6.39 -2.40
C PHE A 27 17.06 -5.48 -1.66
N PRO A 28 16.61 -5.88 -0.45
CA PRO A 28 15.70 -5.06 0.34
C PRO A 28 16.38 -3.75 0.74
N TRP A 29 15.79 -2.63 0.36
CA TRP A 29 16.31 -1.32 0.73
C TRP A 29 16.12 -1.07 2.23
N PRO A 30 17.19 -0.72 2.99
CA PRO A 30 17.06 -0.40 4.41
C PRO A 30 16.13 0.79 4.63
N GLU A 31 15.24 0.69 5.62
CA GLU A 31 14.22 1.71 5.90
C GLU A 31 14.81 3.10 6.12
N GLN A 32 15.90 3.19 6.84
CA GLN A 32 16.57 4.45 7.19
C GLN A 32 17.13 5.20 5.97
N TRP A 33 17.46 4.51 4.90
CA TRP A 33 18.00 5.07 3.66
C TRP A 33 16.92 5.22 2.56
N HIS A 34 15.69 4.79 2.85
CA HIS A 34 14.64 4.84 1.85
C HIS A 34 14.15 6.27 1.65
N PRO A 35 14.06 6.79 0.38
CA PRO A 35 13.63 8.16 0.12
C PRO A 35 12.30 8.54 0.76
N PHE A 36 11.37 7.59 0.89
CA PHE A 36 10.09 7.83 1.56
C PHE A 36 10.20 8.01 3.08
N ALA A 37 11.31 7.65 3.73
CA ALA A 37 11.53 8.01 5.13
C ALA A 37 11.71 9.53 5.26
N VAL A 38 12.50 10.13 4.36
CA VAL A 38 12.69 11.58 4.29
C VAL A 38 11.37 12.28 3.94
N LEU A 39 10.64 11.78 2.93
CA LEU A 39 9.33 12.32 2.56
C LEU A 39 8.37 12.37 3.76
N ARG A 40 8.29 11.29 4.54
CA ARG A 40 7.42 11.23 5.73
C ARG A 40 7.83 12.23 6.80
N LEU A 41 9.15 12.40 7.04
CA LEU A 41 9.65 13.40 7.98
C LEU A 41 9.30 14.82 7.52
N MET A 42 9.51 15.13 6.24
CA MET A 42 9.16 16.43 5.65
C MET A 42 7.65 16.70 5.72
N ALA A 43 6.83 15.71 5.37
CA ALA A 43 5.37 15.82 5.44
C ALA A 43 4.87 16.02 6.88
N ALA A 44 5.45 15.30 7.85
CA ALA A 44 5.13 15.46 9.27
C ALA A 44 5.55 16.85 9.79
N TYR A 45 6.76 17.29 9.46
CA TYR A 45 7.24 18.61 9.82
C TYR A 45 6.37 19.72 9.23
N MET A 46 6.06 19.66 7.93
CA MET A 46 5.21 20.62 7.24
C MET A 46 3.82 20.68 7.87
N SER A 47 3.19 19.55 8.12
CA SER A 47 1.88 19.53 8.78
C SER A 47 1.93 20.12 10.20
N GLY A 48 3.03 19.94 10.93
CA GLY A 48 3.26 20.60 12.23
C GLY A 48 3.26 22.12 12.15
N LYS A 49 3.77 22.68 11.04
CA LYS A 49 3.84 24.13 10.82
C LYS A 49 2.52 24.72 10.32
N VAL A 50 1.86 24.08 9.36
CA VAL A 50 0.71 24.67 8.63
C VAL A 50 -0.65 24.22 9.11
N ASN A 51 -0.75 23.03 9.72
CA ASN A 51 -2.01 22.50 10.25
C ASN A 51 -2.26 23.02 11.67
N LYS A 52 -2.95 24.13 11.79
CA LYS A 52 -3.32 24.75 13.07
C LYS A 52 -4.72 24.30 13.48
N PRO A 53 -4.88 23.62 14.64
CA PRO A 53 -6.19 23.10 15.10
C PRO A 53 -7.20 24.22 15.39
N ASP A 54 -6.74 25.42 15.74
CA ASP A 54 -7.59 26.58 16.09
C ASP A 54 -8.20 27.26 14.85
N ARG A 55 -7.78 26.89 13.64
CA ARG A 55 -8.31 27.48 12.42
C ARG A 55 -9.61 26.80 11.96
N PRO A 56 -10.49 27.53 11.26
CA PRO A 56 -11.69 26.97 10.67
C PRO A 56 -11.39 25.75 9.76
N SER A 57 -12.33 24.82 9.67
CA SER A 57 -12.16 23.61 8.85
C SER A 57 -11.88 23.89 7.36
N SER A 58 -12.41 25.00 6.82
CA SER A 58 -12.13 25.45 5.45
C SER A 58 -10.65 25.80 5.26
N GLN A 59 -10.06 26.55 6.19
CA GLN A 59 -8.63 26.89 6.12
C GLN A 59 -7.74 25.66 6.29
N GLN A 60 -8.10 24.71 7.17
CA GLN A 60 -7.38 23.45 7.31
C GLN A 60 -7.42 22.62 6.02
N LYS A 61 -8.56 22.61 5.29
CA LYS A 61 -8.68 21.93 3.99
C LYS A 61 -7.78 22.58 2.93
N ILE A 62 -7.78 23.90 2.83
CA ILE A 62 -6.91 24.65 1.91
C ILE A 62 -5.44 24.40 2.25
N ALA A 63 -5.07 24.49 3.51
CA ALA A 63 -3.70 24.20 3.96
C ALA A 63 -3.29 22.75 3.61
N GLY A 64 -4.18 21.80 3.80
CA GLY A 64 -3.95 20.40 3.43
C GLY A 64 -3.81 20.18 1.92
N PHE A 65 -4.61 20.87 1.10
CA PHE A 65 -4.49 20.82 -0.35
C PHE A 65 -3.16 21.43 -0.84
N LEU A 66 -2.79 22.59 -0.33
CA LEU A 66 -1.51 23.22 -0.67
C LEU A 66 -0.32 22.36 -0.21
N ALA A 67 -0.40 21.78 0.98
CA ALA A 67 0.61 20.86 1.49
C ALA A 67 0.76 19.62 0.60
N LEU A 68 -0.35 19.04 0.16
CA LEU A 68 -0.34 17.91 -0.79
C LEU A 68 0.33 18.30 -2.10
N LEU A 69 -0.07 19.44 -2.69
CA LEU A 69 0.50 19.93 -3.94
C LEU A 69 2.01 20.16 -3.81
N THR A 70 2.43 20.81 -2.73
CA THR A 70 3.86 21.06 -2.44
C THR A 70 4.65 19.76 -2.34
N MET A 71 4.13 18.73 -1.62
CA MET A 71 4.81 17.45 -1.49
C MET A 71 4.86 16.68 -2.82
N LEU A 72 3.80 16.71 -3.61
CA LEU A 72 3.78 16.10 -4.94
C LEU A 72 4.79 16.78 -5.88
N LEU A 73 4.80 18.12 -5.94
CA LEU A 73 5.75 18.87 -6.75
C LEU A 73 7.18 18.63 -6.31
N LEU A 74 7.45 18.63 -5.00
CA LEU A 74 8.79 18.41 -4.45
C LEU A 74 9.38 17.04 -4.85
N VAL A 75 8.55 16.02 -5.05
CA VAL A 75 9.01 14.68 -5.43
C VAL A 75 8.93 14.47 -6.94
N LEU A 76 7.80 14.81 -7.56
CA LEU A 76 7.57 14.48 -8.97
C LEU A 76 8.32 15.41 -9.92
N LEU A 77 8.50 16.69 -9.59
CA LEU A 77 9.18 17.61 -10.48
C LEU A 77 10.68 17.29 -10.65
N PRO A 78 11.47 17.10 -9.58
CA PRO A 78 12.86 16.64 -9.73
C PRO A 78 12.96 15.29 -10.43
N ALA A 79 12.08 14.34 -10.10
CA ALA A 79 12.06 13.03 -10.76
C ALA A 79 11.75 13.15 -12.26
N ALA A 80 10.84 14.06 -12.65
CA ALA A 80 10.50 14.32 -14.05
C ALA A 80 11.68 14.96 -14.81
N ILE A 81 12.34 15.95 -14.19
CA ILE A 81 13.52 16.61 -14.79
C ILE A 81 14.64 15.60 -15.03
N VAL A 82 14.96 14.79 -14.01
CA VAL A 82 16.01 13.76 -14.13
C VAL A 82 15.62 12.71 -15.16
N PHE A 83 14.36 12.28 -15.19
CA PHE A 83 13.89 11.29 -16.16
C PHE A 83 13.90 11.83 -17.59
N ALA A 84 13.47 13.08 -17.81
CA ALA A 84 13.40 13.69 -19.14
C ALA A 84 14.78 14.06 -19.71
N GLY A 85 15.72 14.45 -18.84
CA GLY A 85 17.07 14.86 -19.25
C GLY A 85 18.09 13.72 -19.39
N ALA A 86 17.70 12.49 -19.10
CA ALA A 86 18.65 11.38 -19.05
C ALA A 86 18.75 10.62 -20.37
N GLU A 87 19.96 10.45 -20.90
CA GLU A 87 20.23 9.55 -22.02
C GLU A 87 19.86 8.08 -21.70
N VAL A 88 19.96 7.71 -20.40
CA VAL A 88 19.61 6.39 -19.86
C VAL A 88 18.24 6.38 -19.17
N SER A 89 17.24 7.00 -19.80
CA SER A 89 15.89 7.17 -19.23
C SER A 89 15.24 5.86 -18.75
N LEU A 90 15.48 4.75 -19.45
CA LEU A 90 14.95 3.43 -19.04
C LEU A 90 15.51 2.98 -17.67
N ALA A 91 16.83 3.15 -17.44
CA ALA A 91 17.46 2.78 -16.17
C ALA A 91 16.93 3.66 -15.02
N ILE A 92 16.81 4.97 -15.26
CA ILE A 92 16.25 5.90 -14.28
C ILE A 92 14.78 5.60 -14.01
N GLY A 93 13.98 5.33 -15.06
CA GLY A 93 12.60 4.91 -14.91
C GLY A 93 12.48 3.64 -14.07
N TRP A 94 13.34 2.65 -14.33
CA TRP A 94 13.38 1.42 -13.54
C TRP A 94 13.76 1.67 -12.07
N LEU A 95 14.72 2.55 -11.79
CA LEU A 95 15.08 2.95 -10.42
C LEU A 95 13.92 3.65 -9.71
N ILE A 96 13.18 4.52 -10.41
CA ILE A 96 11.98 5.17 -9.88
C ILE A 96 10.93 4.11 -9.52
N LEU A 97 10.72 3.10 -10.38
CA LEU A 97 9.82 2.00 -10.07
C LEU A 97 10.31 1.21 -8.84
N LEU A 98 11.59 0.86 -8.77
CA LEU A 98 12.16 0.12 -7.65
C LEU A 98 11.97 0.87 -6.31
N VAL A 99 12.20 2.18 -6.30
CA VAL A 99 11.93 3.04 -5.14
C VAL A 99 10.43 3.04 -4.79
N SER A 100 9.55 2.99 -5.80
CA SER A 100 8.09 2.97 -5.59
C SER A 100 7.58 1.65 -4.98
N LEU A 101 8.33 0.54 -5.14
CA LEU A 101 8.03 -0.75 -4.53
C LEU A 101 8.62 -0.81 -3.11
N ARG A 102 7.77 -0.83 -2.07
CA ARG A 102 8.20 -0.78 -0.66
C ARG A 102 7.43 -1.77 0.21
N GLN A 103 7.37 -3.02 -0.21
CA GLN A 103 6.67 -4.02 0.60
C GLN A 103 7.54 -4.61 1.72
N GLN A 104 8.86 -4.57 1.59
CA GLN A 104 9.79 -5.24 2.52
C GLN A 104 9.69 -4.71 3.94
N THR A 105 9.55 -3.40 4.15
CA THR A 105 9.42 -2.80 5.48
C THR A 105 8.22 -3.36 6.25
N VAL A 106 7.05 -3.36 5.62
CA VAL A 106 5.83 -3.90 6.25
C VAL A 106 5.95 -5.40 6.45
N ARG A 107 6.54 -6.11 5.49
CA ARG A 107 6.76 -7.56 5.57
C ARG A 107 7.68 -7.92 6.74
N GLN A 108 8.79 -7.20 6.90
CA GLN A 108 9.73 -7.42 8.00
C GLN A 108 9.09 -7.12 9.35
N ALA A 109 8.46 -5.96 9.51
CA ALA A 109 7.81 -5.57 10.75
C ALA A 109 6.71 -6.55 11.17
N THR A 110 5.85 -6.97 10.24
CA THR A 110 4.79 -7.93 10.53
C THR A 110 5.32 -9.34 10.79
N HIS A 111 6.41 -9.76 10.14
CA HIS A 111 7.05 -11.05 10.39
C HIS A 111 7.70 -11.11 11.78
N LEU A 112 8.45 -10.07 12.16
CA LEU A 112 9.05 -9.98 13.49
C LEU A 112 7.99 -9.87 14.59
N SER A 113 6.90 -9.11 14.33
CA SER A 113 5.77 -9.08 15.25
C SER A 113 5.13 -10.47 15.44
N GLU A 114 4.97 -11.25 14.37
CA GLU A 114 4.49 -12.64 14.44
C GLU A 114 5.44 -13.54 15.24
N GLN A 115 6.75 -13.47 15.00
CA GLN A 115 7.75 -14.25 15.74
C GLN A 115 7.77 -13.92 17.25
N HIS A 116 7.64 -12.64 17.60
CA HIS A 116 7.58 -12.24 19.00
C HIS A 116 6.26 -12.67 19.65
N LEU A 117 5.16 -12.58 18.93
CA LEU A 117 3.86 -13.01 19.43
C LEU A 117 3.82 -14.52 19.70
N SER A 118 4.39 -15.34 18.79
CA SER A 118 4.47 -16.80 18.99
C SER A 118 5.33 -17.22 20.18
N LYS A 119 6.25 -16.33 20.63
CA LYS A 119 7.07 -16.50 21.84
C LYS A 119 6.44 -15.86 23.08
N GLY A 120 5.18 -15.44 23.04
CA GLY A 120 4.47 -14.75 24.12
C GLY A 120 4.95 -13.32 24.43
N ARG A 121 5.86 -12.76 23.62
CA ARG A 121 6.47 -11.44 23.83
C ARG A 121 5.60 -10.32 23.22
N LYS A 122 4.42 -10.07 23.79
CA LYS A 122 3.41 -9.11 23.28
C LYS A 122 3.98 -7.69 23.10
N ASN A 123 4.76 -7.19 24.06
CA ASN A 123 5.29 -5.83 23.98
C ASN A 123 6.28 -5.65 22.82
N ALA A 124 7.14 -6.62 22.57
CA ALA A 124 8.03 -6.60 21.42
C ALA A 124 7.24 -6.69 20.09
N ALA A 125 6.20 -7.52 20.04
CA ALA A 125 5.32 -7.62 18.87
C ALA A 125 4.61 -6.28 18.56
N ARG A 126 4.12 -5.58 19.60
CA ARG A 126 3.50 -4.25 19.48
C ARG A 126 4.49 -3.20 18.97
N ALA A 127 5.70 -3.17 19.54
CA ALA A 127 6.75 -2.24 19.14
C ALA A 127 7.15 -2.35 17.67
N TRP A 128 7.11 -3.55 17.07
CA TRP A 128 7.34 -3.72 15.64
C TRP A 128 6.20 -3.18 14.79
N LEU A 129 4.96 -3.33 15.22
CA LEU A 129 3.81 -2.78 14.48
C LEU A 129 3.76 -1.26 14.53
N THR A 130 4.08 -0.63 15.65
CA THR A 130 4.10 0.83 15.82
C THR A 130 5.01 1.53 14.79
N ARG A 131 6.06 0.85 14.29
CA ARG A 131 6.97 1.41 13.27
C ARG A 131 6.33 1.60 11.89
N VAL A 132 5.26 0.87 11.61
CA VAL A 132 4.67 0.79 10.26
C VAL A 132 3.19 1.17 10.21
N THR A 133 2.64 1.68 11.30
CA THR A 133 1.25 2.15 11.35
C THR A 133 1.11 3.38 12.24
N TRP A 134 0.15 4.23 11.92
CA TRP A 134 -0.26 5.38 12.73
C TRP A 134 -1.24 5.01 13.85
N ARG A 135 -1.64 3.73 13.97
CA ARG A 135 -2.57 3.24 14.99
C ARG A 135 -1.84 3.04 16.30
N ASP A 136 -2.56 3.23 17.41
CA ASP A 136 -2.04 2.91 18.73
C ASP A 136 -1.95 1.40 18.89
N CYS A 137 -0.73 0.90 19.09
CA CYS A 137 -0.48 -0.53 19.22
C CYS A 137 -0.26 -0.98 20.67
N ASP A 138 -0.08 -0.04 21.62
CA ASP A 138 0.40 -0.33 22.98
C ASP A 138 -0.55 -1.21 23.81
N LEU A 139 -1.84 -1.11 23.55
CA LEU A 139 -2.88 -1.86 24.27
C LEU A 139 -3.49 -3.01 23.45
N LEU A 140 -2.92 -3.35 22.30
CA LEU A 140 -3.48 -4.42 21.47
C LEU A 140 -3.41 -5.77 22.19
N SER A 141 -4.53 -6.51 22.20
CA SER A 141 -4.56 -7.93 22.57
C SER A 141 -3.83 -8.77 21.51
N GLU A 142 -3.60 -10.05 21.79
CA GLU A 142 -3.03 -10.99 20.80
C GLU A 142 -3.84 -10.99 19.51
N HIS A 143 -5.16 -11.06 19.63
CA HIS A 143 -6.07 -10.90 18.49
C HIS A 143 -5.86 -9.58 17.74
N GLY A 144 -5.72 -8.48 18.47
CA GLY A 144 -5.47 -7.16 17.91
C GLY A 144 -4.15 -7.07 17.15
N ILE A 145 -3.07 -7.64 17.69
CA ILE A 145 -1.74 -7.72 17.05
C ILE A 145 -1.83 -8.54 15.76
N ALA A 146 -2.41 -9.75 15.83
CA ALA A 146 -2.56 -10.63 14.68
C ALA A 146 -3.40 -9.98 13.57
N LYS A 147 -4.55 -9.39 13.93
CA LYS A 147 -5.43 -8.69 12.99
C LYS A 147 -4.71 -7.51 12.33
N THR A 148 -4.03 -6.68 13.10
CA THR A 148 -3.29 -5.52 12.58
C THR A 148 -2.17 -5.96 11.63
N SER A 149 -1.42 -7.02 11.97
CA SER A 149 -0.38 -7.58 11.10
C SER A 149 -0.95 -8.04 9.76
N ILE A 150 -2.09 -8.75 9.76
CA ILE A 150 -2.73 -9.22 8.53
C ILE A 150 -3.29 -8.04 7.71
N GLU A 151 -3.93 -7.06 8.35
CA GLU A 151 -4.42 -5.84 7.68
C GLU A 151 -3.29 -5.06 7.01
N LEU A 152 -2.16 -4.86 7.70
CA LEU A 152 -1.00 -4.17 7.15
C LEU A 152 -0.41 -4.92 5.93
N ARG A 153 -0.33 -6.25 5.99
CA ARG A 153 0.09 -7.06 4.82
C ARG A 153 -0.88 -6.91 3.65
N ALA A 154 -2.19 -6.98 3.90
CA ALA A 154 -3.20 -6.79 2.87
C ALA A 154 -3.12 -5.39 2.24
N THR A 155 -2.99 -4.35 3.07
CA THR A 155 -2.84 -2.96 2.59
C THR A 155 -1.56 -2.78 1.78
N SER A 156 -0.43 -3.38 2.21
CA SER A 156 0.84 -3.29 1.49
C SER A 156 0.82 -4.00 0.13
N ILE A 157 0.02 -5.05 -0.05
CA ILE A 157 -0.20 -5.67 -1.35
C ILE A 157 -0.81 -4.67 -2.33
N LEU A 158 -1.80 -3.90 -1.90
CA LEU A 158 -2.43 -2.88 -2.73
C LEU A 158 -1.50 -1.69 -2.97
N GLU A 159 -1.01 -1.05 -1.90
CA GLU A 159 -0.37 0.26 -1.94
C GLU A 159 1.10 0.22 -2.32
N SER A 160 1.83 -0.82 -1.89
CA SER A 160 3.28 -0.90 -2.06
C SER A 160 3.71 -1.79 -3.22
N ARG A 161 2.76 -2.45 -3.88
CA ARG A 161 3.08 -3.36 -4.96
C ARG A 161 2.13 -3.21 -6.15
N PHE A 162 0.84 -3.53 -6.00
CA PHE A 162 -0.06 -3.59 -7.13
C PHE A 162 -0.33 -2.21 -7.76
N ALA A 163 -0.63 -1.19 -6.94
CA ALA A 163 -0.88 0.14 -7.46
C ALA A 163 0.34 0.74 -8.21
N PRO A 164 1.58 0.74 -7.66
CA PRO A 164 2.74 1.18 -8.42
C PRO A 164 2.98 0.41 -9.72
N LEU A 165 2.84 -0.93 -9.71
CA LEU A 165 3.00 -1.76 -10.92
C LEU A 165 1.95 -1.46 -11.98
N LEU A 166 0.68 -1.32 -11.58
CA LEU A 166 -0.38 -0.98 -12.51
C LEU A 166 -0.16 0.40 -13.13
N PHE A 167 0.19 1.39 -12.32
CA PHE A 167 0.44 2.75 -12.83
C PHE A 167 1.75 2.86 -13.61
N TRP A 168 2.75 2.02 -13.34
CA TRP A 168 3.90 1.86 -14.20
C TRP A 168 3.49 1.41 -15.61
N CYS A 169 2.65 0.41 -15.73
CA CYS A 169 2.19 -0.09 -17.03
C CYS A 169 1.27 0.90 -17.77
N LEU A 170 0.49 1.72 -17.05
CA LEU A 170 -0.46 2.65 -17.63
C LEU A 170 0.13 4.03 -17.94
N GLY A 171 1.01 4.54 -17.10
CA GLY A 171 1.48 5.93 -17.15
C GLY A 171 2.97 6.09 -16.86
N GLY A 172 3.73 4.99 -16.83
CA GLY A 172 5.19 4.99 -16.67
C GLY A 172 5.68 5.32 -15.25
N PRO A 173 6.97 5.66 -15.13
CA PRO A 173 7.64 5.78 -13.83
C PRO A 173 7.09 6.86 -12.92
N LEU A 174 6.73 8.02 -13.47
CA LEU A 174 6.20 9.13 -12.68
C LEU A 174 4.81 8.84 -12.12
N ALA A 175 3.97 8.12 -12.88
CA ALA A 175 2.66 7.68 -12.40
C ALA A 175 2.79 6.66 -11.26
N ALA A 176 3.72 5.70 -11.37
CA ALA A 176 4.04 4.74 -10.32
C ALA A 176 4.54 5.45 -9.04
N LEU A 177 5.44 6.44 -9.19
CA LEU A 177 5.93 7.24 -8.08
C LEU A 177 4.82 8.06 -7.44
N GLY A 178 4.01 8.74 -8.24
CA GLY A 178 2.92 9.60 -7.75
C GLY A 178 1.90 8.83 -6.92
N VAL A 179 1.44 7.67 -7.39
CA VAL A 179 0.48 6.85 -6.64
C VAL A 179 1.09 6.36 -5.33
N ARG A 180 2.40 6.07 -5.32
CA ARG A 180 3.10 5.65 -4.11
C ARG A 180 3.27 6.80 -3.11
N VAL A 181 3.64 7.99 -3.56
CA VAL A 181 3.71 9.21 -2.73
C VAL A 181 2.37 9.48 -2.05
N LEU A 182 1.26 9.36 -2.78
CA LEU A 182 -0.07 9.54 -2.19
C LEU A 182 -0.38 8.54 -1.08
N ALA A 183 0.02 7.28 -1.24
CA ALA A 183 -0.15 6.26 -0.21
C ALA A 183 0.67 6.59 1.05
N GLU A 184 1.92 7.08 0.91
CA GLU A 184 2.74 7.54 2.05
C GLU A 184 2.15 8.75 2.75
N LEU A 185 1.71 9.76 2.00
CA LEU A 185 1.11 10.98 2.57
C LEU A 185 -0.20 10.68 3.31
N LYS A 186 -1.02 9.75 2.81
CA LYS A 186 -2.22 9.27 3.51
C LYS A 186 -1.89 8.64 4.87
N GLU A 187 -0.77 7.93 4.98
CA GLU A 187 -0.33 7.35 6.26
C GLU A 187 0.20 8.42 7.23
N VAL A 188 0.81 9.51 6.73
CA VAL A 188 1.29 10.63 7.56
C VAL A 188 0.14 11.54 8.00
N TRP A 189 -0.88 11.74 7.15
CA TRP A 189 -2.04 12.61 7.41
C TRP A 189 -3.36 11.83 7.43
N PRO A 190 -3.51 10.86 8.35
CA PRO A 190 -4.68 10.00 8.38
C PRO A 190 -5.92 10.78 8.83
N THR A 191 -6.93 10.88 7.98
CA THR A 191 -8.21 11.55 8.29
C THR A 191 -8.95 10.96 9.49
N ALA A 192 -8.58 9.76 9.90
CA ALA A 192 -9.10 9.09 11.08
C ALA A 192 -8.64 9.74 12.41
N GLN A 193 -7.49 10.41 12.42
CA GLN A 193 -7.05 11.21 13.57
C GLN A 193 -7.70 12.59 13.54
N ALA A 194 -8.21 13.04 14.69
CA ALA A 194 -8.90 14.34 14.81
C ALA A 194 -8.07 15.50 14.26
N ARG A 195 -6.75 15.51 14.54
CA ARG A 195 -5.79 16.51 14.05
C ARG A 195 -5.78 16.64 12.53
N TYR A 196 -5.92 15.54 11.80
CA TYR A 196 -5.80 15.51 10.33
C TYR A 196 -7.14 15.36 9.61
N ARG A 197 -8.26 15.38 10.36
CA ARG A 197 -9.62 15.15 9.81
C ARG A 197 -9.95 16.04 8.63
N HIS A 198 -9.61 17.31 8.69
CA HIS A 198 -9.84 18.28 7.62
C HIS A 198 -8.62 18.46 6.73
N PHE A 199 -7.44 18.49 7.31
CA PHE A 199 -6.17 18.65 6.61
C PHE A 199 -5.90 17.52 5.63
N GLY A 200 -6.10 16.26 6.02
CA GLY A 200 -5.85 15.08 5.20
C GLY A 200 -6.90 14.80 4.12
N GLN A 201 -7.98 15.59 4.02
CA GLN A 201 -9.10 15.29 3.12
C GLN A 201 -8.70 15.28 1.64
N ALA A 202 -7.90 16.25 1.19
CA ALA A 202 -7.44 16.31 -0.21
C ALA A 202 -6.58 15.07 -0.56
N THR A 203 -5.68 14.68 0.34
CA THR A 203 -4.85 13.48 0.19
C THR A 203 -5.71 12.21 0.16
N ALA A 204 -6.68 12.09 1.06
CA ALA A 204 -7.58 10.94 1.10
C ALA A 204 -8.47 10.84 -0.15
N TRP A 205 -8.93 11.96 -0.68
CA TRP A 205 -9.73 12.01 -1.89
C TRP A 205 -8.91 11.62 -3.14
N LEU A 206 -7.72 12.20 -3.32
CA LEU A 206 -6.86 11.86 -4.44
C LEU A 206 -6.35 10.42 -4.36
N TYR A 207 -6.04 9.93 -3.15
CA TYR A 207 -5.77 8.52 -2.90
C TYR A 207 -6.96 7.64 -3.31
N ALA A 208 -8.17 8.03 -2.97
CA ALA A 208 -9.37 7.25 -3.32
C ALA A 208 -9.55 7.14 -4.85
N ILE A 209 -9.31 8.21 -5.59
CA ILE A 209 -9.39 8.21 -7.05
C ILE A 209 -8.31 7.31 -7.65
N THR A 210 -7.05 7.51 -7.29
CA THR A 210 -5.92 6.79 -7.88
C THR A 210 -5.91 5.30 -7.50
N HIS A 211 -6.32 4.95 -6.30
CA HIS A 211 -6.38 3.55 -5.85
C HIS A 211 -7.69 2.84 -6.17
N PHE A 212 -8.66 3.53 -6.82
CA PHE A 212 -9.92 2.90 -7.23
C PHE A 212 -9.67 1.72 -8.16
N LEU A 213 -8.97 1.95 -9.25
CA LEU A 213 -8.69 0.94 -10.26
C LEU A 213 -7.88 -0.25 -9.70
N PRO A 214 -6.75 -0.03 -8.99
CA PRO A 214 -6.02 -1.11 -8.35
C PRO A 214 -6.87 -1.92 -7.36
N SER A 215 -7.62 -1.25 -6.50
CA SER A 215 -8.47 -1.92 -5.52
C SER A 215 -9.60 -2.71 -6.17
N PHE A 216 -10.19 -2.20 -7.26
CA PHE A 216 -11.23 -2.88 -8.00
C PHE A 216 -10.72 -4.21 -8.57
N PHE A 217 -9.59 -4.21 -9.28
CA PHE A 217 -9.01 -5.43 -9.85
C PHE A 217 -8.62 -6.45 -8.79
N LEU A 218 -7.94 -6.01 -7.72
CA LEU A 218 -7.58 -6.91 -6.63
C LEU A 218 -8.81 -7.47 -5.91
N SER A 219 -9.84 -6.65 -5.71
CA SER A 219 -11.08 -7.10 -5.06
C SER A 219 -11.84 -8.08 -5.93
N LEU A 220 -11.91 -7.84 -7.24
CA LEU A 220 -12.52 -8.74 -8.20
C LEU A 220 -11.80 -10.09 -8.19
N PHE A 221 -10.48 -10.10 -8.32
CA PHE A 221 -9.67 -11.31 -8.27
C PHE A 221 -9.82 -12.07 -6.94
N ALA A 222 -9.77 -11.36 -5.79
CA ALA A 222 -9.96 -11.99 -4.49
C ALA A 222 -11.34 -12.66 -4.36
N ARG A 223 -12.38 -12.03 -4.92
CA ARG A 223 -13.74 -12.58 -4.91
C ARG A 223 -13.87 -13.79 -5.81
N THR A 224 -13.31 -13.77 -7.02
CA THR A 224 -13.32 -14.94 -7.93
C THR A 224 -12.60 -16.13 -7.32
N VAL A 225 -11.40 -15.93 -6.74
CA VAL A 225 -10.68 -16.99 -6.01
C VAL A 225 -11.51 -17.52 -4.83
N GLY A 226 -12.20 -16.63 -4.12
CA GLY A 226 -13.11 -17.00 -3.03
C GLY A 226 -14.26 -17.90 -3.50
N LEU A 227 -14.86 -17.61 -4.65
CA LEU A 227 -15.93 -18.41 -5.25
C LEU A 227 -15.44 -19.82 -5.59
N PHE A 228 -14.28 -19.95 -6.25
CA PHE A 228 -13.69 -21.27 -6.57
C PHE A 228 -13.38 -22.11 -5.33
N ARG A 229 -13.10 -21.49 -4.21
CA ARG A 229 -12.90 -22.17 -2.91
C ARG A 229 -14.21 -22.50 -2.18
N ARG A 230 -15.36 -22.42 -2.85
CA ARG A 230 -16.71 -22.59 -2.26
C ARG A 230 -16.88 -21.75 -0.99
N ASN A 231 -16.37 -20.55 -1.03
CA ASN A 231 -16.57 -19.57 0.02
C ASN A 231 -17.84 -18.80 -0.30
N THR A 232 -18.90 -19.06 0.40
CA THR A 232 -20.15 -18.31 0.32
C THR A 232 -20.35 -17.42 1.55
N PRO A 233 -19.51 -16.41 1.81
CA PRO A 233 -19.84 -15.45 2.85
C PRO A 233 -20.86 -14.46 2.29
N LYS A 234 -21.74 -14.04 3.15
CA LYS A 234 -22.58 -12.88 2.87
C LYS A 234 -21.68 -11.66 2.75
N ILE A 235 -21.55 -11.13 1.54
CA ILE A 235 -20.88 -9.84 1.31
C ILE A 235 -21.85 -8.78 1.83
N GLU A 236 -21.62 -8.33 3.05
CA GLU A 236 -22.40 -7.24 3.61
C GLU A 236 -22.09 -5.94 2.85
N PRO A 237 -23.10 -5.10 2.59
CA PRO A 237 -22.86 -3.79 1.99
C PRO A 237 -21.92 -2.96 2.87
N LEU A 238 -20.94 -2.31 2.22
CA LEU A 238 -19.99 -1.45 2.92
C LEU A 238 -20.72 -0.22 3.46
N LYS A 239 -20.69 -0.04 4.77
CA LYS A 239 -21.16 1.18 5.41
C LYS A 239 -20.17 2.30 5.10
N ARG A 240 -20.69 3.40 4.53
CA ARG A 240 -19.86 4.59 4.25
C ARG A 240 -19.26 5.10 5.56
N ASN A 241 -17.95 5.21 5.58
CA ASN A 241 -17.21 5.75 6.71
C ASN A 241 -16.39 6.96 6.22
N PRO A 242 -16.70 8.19 6.69
CA PRO A 242 -16.01 9.39 6.21
C PRO A 242 -14.53 9.43 6.63
N LEU A 243 -14.13 8.62 7.61
CA LEU A 243 -12.77 8.59 8.15
C LEU A 243 -11.85 7.61 7.42
N PHE A 244 -12.41 6.72 6.59
CA PHE A 244 -11.64 5.72 5.85
C PHE A 244 -12.06 5.69 4.38
N PRO A 245 -11.10 5.63 3.44
CA PRO A 245 -11.44 5.43 2.04
C PRO A 245 -12.23 4.12 1.85
N THR A 246 -13.44 4.22 1.30
CA THR A 246 -14.32 3.06 1.03
C THR A 246 -13.61 2.00 0.19
N ILE A 247 -12.71 2.43 -0.68
CA ILE A 247 -11.90 1.60 -1.57
C ILE A 247 -10.99 0.66 -0.80
N LEU A 248 -10.30 1.18 0.23
CA LEU A 248 -9.45 0.37 1.11
C LEU A 248 -10.29 -0.65 1.89
N LEU A 249 -11.47 -0.24 2.36
CA LEU A 249 -12.38 -1.13 3.07
C LEU A 249 -12.92 -2.23 2.15
N SER A 250 -13.21 -1.92 0.88
CA SER A 250 -13.62 -2.91 -0.14
C SER A 250 -12.53 -3.95 -0.38
N TRP A 251 -11.29 -3.51 -0.50
CA TRP A 251 -10.15 -4.43 -0.63
C TRP A 251 -10.00 -5.32 0.61
N LEU A 252 -10.01 -4.75 1.82
CA LEU A 252 -9.89 -5.51 3.06
C LEU A 252 -11.04 -6.51 3.24
N GLN A 253 -12.27 -6.15 2.85
CA GLN A 253 -13.42 -7.06 2.84
C GLN A 253 -13.19 -8.22 1.87
N SER A 254 -12.76 -7.95 0.64
CA SER A 254 -12.50 -8.97 -0.38
C SER A 254 -11.34 -9.89 0.02
N PHE A 255 -10.29 -9.34 0.64
CA PHE A 255 -9.19 -10.10 1.21
C PHE A 255 -9.64 -11.00 2.36
N SER A 256 -10.43 -10.45 3.30
CA SER A 256 -11.05 -11.18 4.41
C SER A 256 -11.88 -12.37 3.91
N TYR A 257 -12.67 -12.13 2.87
CA TYR A 257 -13.46 -13.14 2.19
C TYR A 257 -12.59 -14.25 1.60
N CYS A 258 -11.63 -13.91 0.76
CA CYS A 258 -10.74 -14.86 0.06
C CYS A 258 -9.99 -15.79 1.04
N HIS A 259 -9.54 -15.25 2.16
CA HIS A 259 -8.72 -15.96 3.14
C HIS A 259 -9.48 -16.43 4.39
N LYS A 260 -10.80 -16.22 4.47
CA LYS A 260 -11.67 -16.58 5.61
C LYS A 260 -11.18 -16.05 6.95
N VAL A 261 -10.62 -14.84 6.98
CA VAL A 261 -10.04 -14.23 8.18
C VAL A 261 -10.87 -13.03 8.63
N THR A 262 -11.04 -12.87 9.93
CA THR A 262 -11.73 -11.69 10.49
C THR A 262 -10.83 -10.46 10.41
N LEU A 263 -11.27 -9.43 9.68
CA LEU A 263 -10.61 -8.13 9.54
C LEU A 263 -11.58 -6.99 9.85
N GLY A 264 -11.08 -5.76 9.83
CA GLY A 264 -11.90 -4.59 10.16
C GLY A 264 -12.18 -4.47 11.67
N GLY A 265 -13.34 -3.91 12.01
CA GLY A 265 -13.70 -3.60 13.40
C GLY A 265 -12.97 -2.38 13.97
N PRO A 266 -13.19 -2.04 15.25
CA PRO A 266 -12.66 -0.82 15.85
C PRO A 266 -11.13 -0.82 15.88
N ILE A 267 -10.56 0.39 15.75
CA ILE A 267 -9.13 0.67 15.94
C ILE A 267 -8.97 1.79 16.97
N GLN A 268 -7.78 1.92 17.52
CA GLN A 268 -7.41 3.04 18.39
C GLN A 268 -6.36 3.90 17.68
N ALA A 269 -6.52 5.22 17.80
CA ALA A 269 -5.59 6.20 17.25
C ALA A 269 -5.61 7.47 18.08
N ALA A 270 -4.44 7.93 18.52
CA ALA A 270 -4.29 9.08 19.40
C ALA A 270 -5.21 9.01 20.65
N GLY A 271 -5.30 7.83 21.28
CA GLY A 271 -6.14 7.56 22.44
C GLY A 271 -7.63 7.42 22.16
N ILE A 272 -8.10 7.66 20.93
CA ILE A 272 -9.51 7.64 20.58
C ILE A 272 -9.85 6.33 19.86
N ARG A 273 -10.95 5.69 20.31
CA ARG A 273 -11.51 4.49 19.67
C ARG A 273 -12.37 4.89 18.47
N ILE A 274 -11.97 4.44 17.27
CA ILE A 274 -12.65 4.73 16.02
C ILE A 274 -13.36 3.47 15.54
N SER A 275 -14.68 3.57 15.34
CA SER A 275 -15.50 2.46 14.86
C SER A 275 -15.28 2.22 13.36
N ARG A 276 -15.11 0.95 12.98
CA ARG A 276 -15.09 0.48 11.58
C ARG A 276 -15.96 -0.77 11.45
N GLN A 277 -16.47 -1.01 10.26
CA GLN A 277 -17.17 -2.25 9.94
C GLN A 277 -16.22 -3.44 10.12
N ARG A 278 -16.71 -4.50 10.76
CA ARG A 278 -15.99 -5.78 10.87
C ARG A 278 -16.37 -6.67 9.70
N PHE A 279 -15.39 -7.32 9.12
CA PHE A 279 -15.56 -8.30 8.07
C PHE A 279 -15.44 -9.69 8.67
N GLY A 280 -16.36 -10.59 8.28
CA GLY A 280 -16.49 -11.91 8.88
C GLY A 280 -15.34 -12.87 8.49
N GLY A 281 -15.14 -13.90 9.32
CA GLY A 281 -14.15 -14.95 9.11
C GLY A 281 -13.71 -15.59 10.41
N ARG A 282 -12.68 -16.42 10.33
CA ARG A 282 -12.05 -17.02 11.51
C ARG A 282 -11.19 -16.01 12.25
N PRO A 283 -10.99 -16.19 13.56
CA PRO A 283 -10.11 -15.32 14.34
C PRO A 283 -8.71 -15.18 13.72
N ALA A 284 -8.17 -13.95 13.74
CA ALA A 284 -6.92 -13.63 13.05
C ALA A 284 -5.70 -14.35 13.66
N GLU A 285 -5.69 -14.55 14.98
CA GLU A 285 -4.62 -15.26 15.68
C GLU A 285 -4.46 -16.71 15.21
N LEU A 286 -5.55 -17.40 14.88
CA LEU A 286 -5.52 -18.78 14.37
C LEU A 286 -4.94 -18.88 12.96
N LEU A 287 -4.92 -17.77 12.22
CA LEU A 287 -4.53 -17.73 10.82
C LEU A 287 -3.27 -16.92 10.56
N LEU A 288 -2.66 -16.35 11.59
CA LEU A 288 -1.50 -15.47 11.47
C LEU A 288 -0.32 -16.18 10.79
N SER A 289 -0.05 -17.45 11.15
CA SER A 289 1.00 -18.27 10.53
C SER A 289 0.79 -18.51 9.02
N GLN A 290 -0.45 -18.37 8.54
CA GLN A 290 -0.77 -18.53 7.12
C GLN A 290 -0.56 -17.22 6.33
N ALA A 291 -0.42 -16.08 7.01
CA ALA A 291 -0.31 -14.76 6.37
C ALA A 291 0.89 -14.67 5.41
N ALA A 292 2.02 -15.29 5.75
CA ALA A 292 3.19 -15.37 4.88
C ALA A 292 2.92 -16.22 3.61
N ARG A 293 2.09 -17.27 3.71
CA ARG A 293 1.66 -18.07 2.56
C ARG A 293 0.75 -17.25 1.64
N TRP A 294 -0.20 -16.50 2.20
CA TRP A 294 -1.07 -15.62 1.43
C TRP A 294 -0.29 -14.57 0.66
N GLN A 295 0.70 -13.97 1.30
CA GLN A 295 1.57 -13.01 0.65
C GLN A 295 2.35 -13.62 -0.53
N ARG A 296 2.80 -14.87 -0.42
CA ARG A 296 3.44 -15.60 -1.53
C ARG A 296 2.46 -15.87 -2.68
N ILE A 297 1.22 -16.26 -2.39
CA ILE A 297 0.18 -16.46 -3.41
C ILE A 297 -0.04 -15.18 -4.22
N TRP A 298 -0.14 -14.03 -3.55
CA TRP A 298 -0.27 -12.75 -4.22
C TRP A 298 0.98 -12.36 -5.04
N GLN A 299 2.18 -12.73 -4.58
CA GLN A 299 3.41 -12.53 -5.35
C GLN A 299 3.39 -13.35 -6.65
N VAL A 300 3.05 -14.63 -6.56
CA VAL A 300 2.93 -15.49 -7.73
C VAL A 300 1.89 -14.93 -8.71
N PHE A 301 0.75 -14.47 -8.21
CA PHE A 301 -0.27 -13.82 -9.03
C PHE A 301 0.31 -12.63 -9.84
N PHE A 302 1.04 -11.72 -9.20
CA PHE A 302 1.63 -10.58 -9.92
C PHE A 302 2.66 -11.01 -10.96
N ILE A 303 3.53 -11.95 -10.62
CA ILE A 303 4.50 -12.51 -11.55
C ILE A 303 3.77 -13.13 -12.76
N THR A 304 2.72 -13.91 -12.51
CA THR A 304 1.93 -14.52 -13.57
C THR A 304 1.26 -13.46 -14.47
N CYS A 305 0.67 -12.41 -13.90
CA CYS A 305 0.10 -11.32 -14.69
C CYS A 305 1.15 -10.62 -15.58
N LEU A 306 2.35 -10.38 -15.06
CA LEU A 306 3.43 -9.79 -15.83
C LEU A 306 3.94 -10.72 -16.93
N LEU A 307 4.04 -12.03 -16.68
CA LEU A 307 4.41 -13.03 -17.68
C LEU A 307 3.35 -13.14 -18.79
N ILE A 308 2.06 -13.07 -18.45
CA ILE A 308 0.99 -13.03 -19.45
C ILE A 308 1.11 -11.75 -20.29
N GLY A 309 1.39 -10.59 -19.68
CA GLY A 309 1.62 -9.35 -20.40
C GLY A 309 2.82 -9.43 -21.36
N LEU A 310 3.92 -10.07 -20.95
CA LEU A 310 5.06 -10.35 -21.82
C LEU A 310 4.70 -11.28 -22.98
N PHE A 311 3.94 -12.33 -22.70
CA PHE A 311 3.51 -13.29 -23.71
C PHE A 311 2.54 -12.67 -24.72
N THR A 312 1.62 -11.81 -24.30
CA THR A 312 0.74 -11.07 -25.20
C THR A 312 1.54 -10.14 -26.12
N LEU A 313 2.54 -9.42 -25.59
CA LEU A 313 3.44 -8.60 -26.40
C LEU A 313 4.19 -9.45 -27.44
N PHE A 314 4.58 -10.67 -27.08
CA PHE A 314 5.26 -11.59 -28.01
C PHE A 314 4.35 -12.03 -29.16
N ILE A 315 3.07 -12.36 -28.87
CA ILE A 315 2.12 -12.86 -29.89
C ILE A 315 1.62 -11.75 -30.80
N TYR A 316 1.26 -10.59 -30.25
CA TYR A 316 0.64 -9.49 -30.99
C TYR A 316 1.66 -8.48 -31.52
N ARG A 317 2.89 -8.90 -31.68
CA ARG A 317 3.89 -8.09 -32.35
C ARG A 317 3.56 -7.98 -33.83
N PRO A 318 3.43 -6.76 -34.43
CA PRO A 318 3.23 -6.56 -35.84
C PRO A 318 4.40 -7.06 -36.70
#